data_a6e862843831d77dbcf928c4eda71989
#
_entry.id   a6e862843831d77dbcf928c4eda71989
#
_cell.length_a   1.000
_cell.length_b   1.000
_cell.length_c   1.000
_cell.angle_alpha   90.00
_cell.angle_beta   90.00
_cell.angle_gamma   90.00
#
_symmetry.space_group_name_H-M   'P 1'
#
loop_
_entity.id
_entity.type
_entity.pdbx_description
1 polymer ?
#
loop_
_entity_poly.entity_id
_entity_poly.type
_entity_poly.pdbx_seq_one_letter_code
_entity_poly.pdbx_strand_id
1 'polypeptide(L)'
;MTSFTVTYRQSKCIEVKSNGTSYKFYRIPYSLLESGKHGIVPDSKFVVYLLKGKDKENRDCLYVGTSTNGIENRPTSHGDKKVAWETCIIFTSFDPTFLNDSKIRYIEDRLRCAIDETKEYINTTKSTSGKGTNDYDNEDCDKAMPYILEVYDVISTPGANFNETF
;
A
#
# COMPACT_ATOMS: atom_id res chain seq x y z
N MET A 1 -20.11 8.64 5.10
CA MET A 1 -19.52 8.42 3.77
C MET A 1 -18.11 8.95 3.80
N THR A 2 -17.14 8.11 3.56
CA THR A 2 -15.74 8.52 3.51
C THR A 2 -15.52 9.32 2.24
N SER A 3 -14.94 10.51 2.34
CA SER A 3 -14.60 11.33 1.18
C SER A 3 -13.09 11.38 0.98
N PHE A 4 -12.67 11.43 -0.27
CA PHE A 4 -11.26 11.45 -0.65
C PHE A 4 -10.99 12.61 -1.62
N THR A 5 -9.80 13.15 -1.54
CA THR A 5 -9.26 14.08 -2.53
C THR A 5 -8.22 13.38 -3.37
N VAL A 6 -8.45 13.33 -4.68
CA VAL A 6 -7.55 12.67 -5.64
C VAL A 6 -6.77 13.72 -6.41
N THR A 7 -5.47 13.57 -6.44
CA THR A 7 -4.55 14.42 -7.20
C THR A 7 -3.77 13.58 -8.19
N TYR A 8 -3.94 13.88 -9.47
CA TYR A 8 -3.12 13.30 -10.53
C TYR A 8 -1.80 14.05 -10.61
N ARG A 9 -0.71 13.33 -10.45
CA ARG A 9 0.63 13.88 -10.57
C ARG A 9 1.23 13.61 -11.95
N GLN A 10 2.25 14.34 -12.29
CA GLN A 10 3.07 14.03 -13.47
C GLN A 10 3.52 12.57 -13.41
N SER A 11 3.76 11.96 -14.58
CA SER A 11 4.26 10.58 -14.71
C SER A 11 3.27 9.48 -14.28
N LYS A 12 1.96 9.71 -14.38
CA LYS A 12 0.91 8.71 -14.06
C LYS A 12 0.83 8.27 -12.60
N CYS A 13 1.47 9.00 -11.69
CA CYS A 13 1.30 8.79 -10.28
C CYS A 13 -0.01 9.42 -9.79
N ILE A 14 -0.66 8.77 -8.84
CA ILE A 14 -1.90 9.27 -8.21
C ILE A 14 -1.65 9.41 -6.71
N GLU A 15 -2.09 10.53 -6.17
CA GLU A 15 -2.14 10.79 -4.73
C GLU A 15 -3.59 10.85 -4.28
N VAL A 16 -3.92 10.14 -3.22
CA VAL A 16 -5.25 10.13 -2.61
C VAL A 16 -5.12 10.51 -1.14
N LYS A 17 -5.86 11.52 -0.72
CA LYS A 17 -5.98 11.94 0.68
C LYS A 17 -7.37 11.63 1.18
N SER A 18 -7.47 11.00 2.33
CA SER A 18 -8.74 10.84 3.04
C SER A 18 -9.09 12.13 3.76
N ASN A 19 -10.28 12.66 3.49
CA ASN A 19 -10.73 13.89 4.13
C ASN A 19 -11.17 13.60 5.57
N GLY A 20 -10.76 14.46 6.49
CA GLY A 20 -11.05 14.31 7.92
C GLY A 20 -10.12 13.35 8.67
N THR A 21 -9.12 12.79 8.02
CA THR A 21 -8.07 11.95 8.63
C THR A 21 -6.69 12.39 8.17
N SER A 22 -5.63 11.80 8.73
CA SER A 22 -4.27 12.02 8.26
C SER A 22 -3.82 11.00 7.21
N TYR A 23 -4.72 10.16 6.70
CA TYR A 23 -4.39 9.07 5.80
C TYR A 23 -4.10 9.56 4.39
N LYS A 24 -3.04 9.02 3.80
CA LYS A 24 -2.57 9.38 2.48
C LYS A 24 -2.11 8.14 1.72
N PHE A 25 -2.45 8.09 0.46
CA PHE A 25 -2.13 6.97 -0.41
C PHE A 25 -1.46 7.47 -1.67
N TYR A 26 -0.61 6.62 -2.25
CA TYR A 26 -0.03 6.85 -3.56
C TYR A 26 -0.18 5.60 -4.41
N ARG A 27 -0.47 5.77 -5.70
CA ARG A 27 -0.29 4.73 -6.70
C ARG A 27 0.85 5.13 -7.62
N ILE A 28 1.84 4.28 -7.73
CA ILE A 28 3.04 4.51 -8.52
C ILE A 28 3.20 3.36 -9.50
N PRO A 29 3.30 3.60 -10.82
CA PRO A 29 3.72 2.58 -11.76
C PRO A 29 5.05 1.97 -11.33
N TYR A 30 5.15 0.64 -11.32
CA TYR A 30 6.35 -0.04 -10.80
C TYR A 30 7.63 0.36 -11.55
N SER A 31 7.55 0.58 -12.85
CA SER A 31 8.69 1.06 -13.65
C SER A 31 9.25 2.41 -13.21
N LEU A 32 8.37 3.29 -12.72
CA LEU A 32 8.80 4.58 -12.14
C LEU A 32 9.41 4.41 -10.75
N LEU A 33 8.93 3.45 -10.00
CA LEU A 33 9.50 3.09 -8.70
C LEU A 33 10.93 2.56 -8.87
N GLU A 34 11.15 1.62 -9.81
CA GLU A 34 12.46 1.06 -10.12
C GLU A 34 13.46 2.12 -10.60
N SER A 35 13.01 3.04 -11.45
CA SER A 35 13.87 4.09 -11.99
C SER A 35 14.13 5.25 -11.02
N GLY A 36 13.42 5.30 -9.89
CA GLY A 36 13.46 6.43 -8.95
C GLY A 36 12.86 7.74 -9.50
N LYS A 37 12.14 7.69 -10.62
CA LYS A 37 11.60 8.87 -11.31
C LYS A 37 10.17 9.23 -10.91
N HIS A 38 9.63 8.64 -9.85
CA HIS A 38 8.27 8.91 -9.39
C HIS A 38 8.08 10.32 -8.78
N GLY A 39 9.15 10.94 -8.27
CA GLY A 39 9.10 12.30 -7.71
C GLY A 39 8.26 12.43 -6.42
N ILE A 40 7.94 11.31 -5.77
CA ILE A 40 7.12 11.29 -4.56
C ILE A 40 8.03 11.20 -3.35
N VAL A 41 7.84 12.16 -2.44
CA VAL A 41 8.46 12.17 -1.11
C VAL A 41 7.32 12.14 -0.09
N PRO A 42 7.12 11.04 0.62
CA PRO A 42 6.07 10.97 1.64
C PRO A 42 6.40 11.86 2.84
N ASP A 43 5.36 12.39 3.49
CA ASP A 43 5.50 13.19 4.71
C ASP A 43 6.04 12.36 5.89
N SER A 44 5.80 11.05 5.88
CA SER A 44 6.31 10.10 6.85
C SER A 44 7.30 9.12 6.22
N LYS A 45 8.36 8.79 6.95
CA LYS A 45 9.30 7.71 6.59
C LYS A 45 8.69 6.31 6.76
N PHE A 46 7.61 6.19 7.55
CA PHE A 46 6.91 4.94 7.77
C PHE A 46 5.84 4.73 6.71
N VAL A 47 5.94 3.64 5.97
CA VAL A 47 5.00 3.32 4.90
C VAL A 47 4.66 1.83 4.90
N VAL A 48 3.43 1.53 4.49
CA VAL A 48 2.99 0.19 4.12
C VAL A 48 2.74 0.20 2.61
N TYR A 49 3.24 -0.77 1.89
CA TYR A 49 3.08 -0.82 0.44
C TYR A 49 2.56 -2.18 -0.02
N LEU A 50 1.81 -2.14 -1.10
CA LEU A 50 1.29 -3.29 -1.82
C LEU A 50 1.85 -3.27 -3.24
N LEU A 51 2.52 -4.35 -3.64
CA LEU A 51 2.86 -4.58 -5.04
C LEU A 51 1.80 -5.45 -5.68
N LYS A 52 1.34 -5.05 -6.86
CA LYS A 52 0.43 -5.82 -7.69
C LYS A 52 1.10 -6.15 -9.02
N GLY A 53 0.99 -7.38 -9.44
CA GLY A 53 1.59 -7.86 -10.68
C GLY A 53 1.03 -9.20 -11.12
N LYS A 54 1.68 -9.80 -12.11
CA LYS A 54 1.29 -11.10 -12.67
C LYS A 54 2.46 -12.05 -12.69
N ASP A 55 2.19 -13.32 -12.39
CA ASP A 55 3.18 -14.38 -12.56
C ASP A 55 3.27 -14.84 -14.02
N LYS A 56 4.12 -15.87 -14.25
CA LYS A 56 4.32 -16.42 -15.60
C LYS A 56 3.09 -17.10 -16.19
N GLU A 57 2.14 -17.48 -15.34
CA GLU A 57 0.87 -18.09 -15.74
C GLU A 57 -0.25 -17.05 -15.87
N ASN A 58 0.09 -15.75 -15.85
CA ASN A 58 -0.83 -14.61 -15.93
C ASN A 58 -1.83 -14.53 -14.76
N ARG A 59 -1.47 -15.11 -13.62
CA ARG A 59 -2.29 -15.04 -12.40
C ARG A 59 -1.94 -13.78 -11.61
N ASP A 60 -2.95 -13.14 -11.02
CA ASP A 60 -2.76 -11.95 -10.21
C ASP A 60 -2.04 -12.28 -8.91
N CYS A 61 -0.94 -11.56 -8.66
CA CYS A 61 -0.11 -11.69 -7.48
C CYS A 61 -0.09 -10.39 -6.69
N LEU A 62 -0.09 -10.53 -5.37
CA LEU A 62 0.08 -9.42 -4.43
C LEU A 62 1.25 -9.67 -3.49
N TYR A 63 1.90 -8.59 -3.10
CA TYR A 63 2.92 -8.58 -2.05
C TYR A 63 2.70 -7.39 -1.16
N VAL A 64 2.66 -7.60 0.16
CA VAL A 64 2.58 -6.54 1.16
C VAL A 64 3.93 -6.40 1.85
N GLY A 65 4.37 -5.19 2.05
CA GLY A 65 5.61 -4.90 2.76
C GLY A 65 5.57 -3.56 3.48
N THR A 66 6.60 -3.33 4.26
CA THR A 66 6.77 -2.09 5.05
C THR A 66 8.14 -1.49 4.85
N SER A 67 8.23 -0.19 5.06
CA SER A 67 9.51 0.52 5.12
C SER A 67 9.49 1.56 6.25
N THR A 68 10.64 1.70 6.90
CA THR A 68 10.90 2.72 7.91
C THR A 68 11.73 3.88 7.38
N ASN A 69 12.07 3.86 6.08
CA ASN A 69 12.89 4.85 5.39
C ASN A 69 12.22 5.40 4.12
N GLY A 70 10.88 5.48 4.12
CA GLY A 70 10.13 5.96 2.97
C GLY A 70 10.03 4.94 1.84
N ILE A 71 9.93 5.43 0.61
CA ILE A 71 9.63 4.60 -0.57
C ILE A 71 10.91 4.12 -1.27
N GLU A 72 12.05 4.74 -1.02
CA GLU A 72 13.27 4.49 -1.79
C GLU A 72 13.79 3.06 -1.55
N ASN A 73 14.09 2.36 -2.64
CA ASN A 73 14.77 1.05 -2.72
C ASN A 73 14.07 -0.17 -2.09
N ARG A 74 13.15 0.03 -1.14
CA ARG A 74 12.58 -1.10 -0.39
C ARG A 74 11.55 -1.91 -1.17
N PRO A 75 10.55 -1.30 -1.81
CA PRO A 75 9.55 -2.07 -2.55
C PRO A 75 10.14 -2.89 -3.70
N THR A 76 11.17 -2.38 -4.37
CA THR A 76 11.80 -3.07 -5.49
C THR A 76 12.76 -4.19 -5.10
N SER A 77 13.23 -4.19 -3.85
CA SER A 77 14.15 -5.21 -3.33
C SER A 77 13.45 -6.44 -2.76
N HIS A 78 12.16 -6.35 -2.44
CA HIS A 78 11.44 -7.35 -1.66
C HIS A 78 10.41 -8.18 -2.44
N GLY A 79 9.96 -7.71 -3.60
CA GLY A 79 9.01 -8.46 -4.42
C GLY A 79 9.62 -9.76 -4.96
N ASP A 80 8.78 -10.78 -5.18
CA ASP A 80 9.20 -12.01 -5.84
C ASP A 80 9.66 -11.68 -7.26
N LYS A 81 10.90 -12.01 -7.59
CA LYS A 81 11.50 -11.77 -8.91
C LYS A 81 10.85 -12.57 -10.05
N LYS A 82 10.01 -13.55 -9.72
CA LYS A 82 9.24 -14.33 -10.69
C LYS A 82 7.94 -13.67 -11.11
N VAL A 83 7.56 -12.59 -10.43
CA VAL A 83 6.35 -11.81 -10.71
C VAL A 83 6.72 -10.56 -11.50
N ALA A 84 5.99 -10.29 -12.56
CA ALA A 84 6.05 -9.02 -13.27
C ALA A 84 5.21 -7.98 -12.53
N TRP A 85 5.85 -7.20 -11.68
CA TRP A 85 5.19 -6.16 -10.92
C TRP A 85 4.80 -4.99 -11.83
N GLU A 86 3.57 -4.51 -11.68
CA GLU A 86 2.99 -3.46 -12.52
C GLU A 86 2.76 -2.17 -11.73
N THR A 87 2.32 -2.29 -10.49
CA THR A 87 1.87 -1.17 -9.67
C THR A 87 2.32 -1.32 -8.23
N CYS A 88 2.71 -0.21 -7.62
CA CYS A 88 2.92 -0.09 -6.18
C CYS A 88 1.88 0.88 -5.60
N ILE A 89 1.19 0.44 -4.56
CA ILE A 89 0.24 1.25 -3.80
C ILE A 89 0.81 1.43 -2.41
N ILE A 90 0.86 2.66 -1.95
CA ILE A 90 1.51 3.05 -0.70
C ILE A 90 0.49 3.69 0.22
N PHE A 91 0.42 3.20 1.44
CA PHE A 91 -0.26 3.86 2.55
C PHE A 91 0.75 4.55 3.46
N THR A 92 0.45 5.78 3.82
CA THR A 92 1.23 6.58 4.76
C THR A 92 0.32 7.59 5.48
N SER A 93 0.90 8.48 6.25
CA SER A 93 0.18 9.56 6.92
C SER A 93 0.92 10.88 6.69
N PHE A 94 0.18 11.98 6.55
CA PHE A 94 0.77 13.31 6.60
C PHE A 94 0.92 13.84 8.04
N ASP A 95 0.38 13.13 9.04
CA ASP A 95 0.75 13.32 10.43
C ASP A 95 1.99 12.47 10.74
N PRO A 96 3.14 13.07 10.99
CA PRO A 96 4.39 12.32 11.21
C PRO A 96 4.39 11.50 12.51
N THR A 97 3.42 11.74 13.39
CA THR A 97 3.31 11.02 14.68
C THR A 97 2.38 9.82 14.63
N PHE A 98 1.55 9.70 13.57
CA PHE A 98 0.54 8.65 13.48
C PHE A 98 1.14 7.26 13.29
N LEU A 99 2.16 7.11 12.42
CA LEU A 99 2.79 5.83 12.11
C LEU A 99 4.13 5.66 12.84
N ASN A 100 4.42 4.42 13.21
CA ASN A 100 5.72 3.97 13.72
C ASN A 100 5.99 2.54 13.24
N ASP A 101 7.15 1.98 13.57
CA ASP A 101 7.54 0.63 13.15
C ASP A 101 6.53 -0.45 13.58
N SER A 102 6.02 -0.38 14.80
CA SER A 102 5.02 -1.33 15.31
C SER A 102 3.70 -1.23 14.55
N LYS A 103 3.19 -0.03 14.31
CA LYS A 103 1.92 0.20 13.62
C LYS A 103 1.98 -0.25 12.15
N ILE A 104 3.06 0.04 11.44
CA ILE A 104 3.16 -0.40 10.04
C ILE A 104 3.23 -1.93 9.92
N ARG A 105 3.89 -2.62 10.86
CA ARG A 105 3.91 -4.10 10.90
C ARG A 105 2.54 -4.68 11.21
N TYR A 106 1.81 -4.06 12.12
CA TYR A 106 0.44 -4.47 12.41
C TYR A 106 -0.47 -4.36 11.19
N ILE A 107 -0.40 -3.23 10.48
CA ILE A 107 -1.17 -3.00 9.24
C ILE A 107 -0.76 -4.00 8.17
N GLU A 108 0.54 -4.27 7.99
CA GLU A 108 1.05 -5.28 7.06
C GLU A 108 0.44 -6.66 7.32
N ASP A 109 0.42 -7.09 8.58
CA ASP A 109 -0.12 -8.39 8.96
C ASP A 109 -1.63 -8.48 8.72
N ARG A 110 -2.38 -7.43 9.07
CA ARG A 110 -3.82 -7.35 8.82
C ARG A 110 -4.16 -7.36 7.33
N LEU A 111 -3.40 -6.64 6.50
CA LEU A 111 -3.56 -6.64 5.05
C LEU A 111 -3.26 -8.01 4.45
N ARG A 112 -2.19 -8.66 4.90
CA ARG A 112 -1.84 -10.00 4.46
C ARG A 112 -2.96 -10.99 4.73
N CYS A 113 -3.54 -10.97 5.94
CA CYS A 113 -4.67 -11.81 6.29
C CYS A 113 -5.90 -11.52 5.41
N ALA A 114 -6.23 -10.24 5.20
CA ALA A 114 -7.36 -9.85 4.37
C ALA A 114 -7.21 -10.33 2.91
N ILE A 115 -6.00 -10.25 2.36
CA ILE A 115 -5.69 -10.76 1.00
C ILE A 115 -5.86 -12.28 0.95
N ASP A 116 -5.38 -13.01 1.94
CA ASP A 116 -5.51 -14.48 1.99
C ASP A 116 -6.98 -14.92 2.08
N GLU A 117 -7.83 -14.14 2.75
CA GLU A 117 -9.26 -14.43 2.86
C GLU A 117 -10.00 -14.29 1.54
N THR A 118 -9.60 -13.37 0.65
CA THR A 118 -10.27 -13.17 -0.64
C THR A 118 -10.11 -14.34 -1.60
N LYS A 119 -9.00 -15.06 -1.53
CA LYS A 119 -8.59 -16.14 -2.45
C LYS A 119 -8.53 -15.76 -3.93
N GLU A 120 -8.61 -14.47 -4.22
CA GLU A 120 -8.57 -13.94 -5.59
C GLU A 120 -7.15 -13.74 -6.11
N TYR A 121 -6.20 -13.63 -5.19
CA TYR A 121 -4.80 -13.30 -5.48
C TYR A 121 -3.85 -14.35 -4.91
N ILE A 122 -2.73 -14.53 -5.58
CA ILE A 122 -1.60 -15.26 -5.02
C ILE A 122 -0.84 -14.30 -4.11
N ASN A 123 -0.91 -14.56 -2.81
CA ASN A 123 -0.15 -13.79 -1.83
C ASN A 123 1.30 -14.28 -1.78
N THR A 124 2.21 -13.45 -2.28
CA THR A 124 3.65 -13.77 -2.30
C THR A 124 4.38 -13.25 -1.06
N THR A 125 3.68 -12.61 -0.14
CA THR A 125 4.25 -12.13 1.11
C THR A 125 4.65 -13.32 1.97
N LYS A 126 5.93 -13.43 2.28
CA LYS A 126 6.41 -14.46 3.21
C LYS A 126 5.90 -14.12 4.61
N SER A 127 5.32 -15.12 5.29
CA SER A 127 4.96 -15.00 6.69
C SER A 127 6.20 -14.61 7.50
N THR A 128 6.23 -13.40 8.00
CA THR A 128 7.15 -13.06 9.08
C THR A 128 6.55 -13.68 10.34
N SER A 129 7.10 -14.83 10.71
CA SER A 129 6.66 -15.56 11.90
C SER A 129 6.54 -14.62 13.10
N GLY A 130 5.33 -14.33 13.46
CA GLY A 130 4.75 -13.95 14.72
C GLY A 130 5.63 -13.44 15.86
N LYS A 131 6.46 -12.45 15.64
CA LYS A 131 7.07 -11.72 16.74
C LYS A 131 6.49 -10.32 16.79
N GLY A 132 5.48 -10.15 17.65
CA GLY A 132 5.17 -8.86 18.23
C GLY A 132 3.93 -8.12 17.73
N THR A 133 2.94 -8.79 17.18
CA THR A 133 1.63 -8.17 16.91
C THR A 133 0.69 -8.21 18.11
N ASN A 134 1.12 -8.82 19.19
CA ASN A 134 0.29 -9.03 20.37
C ASN A 134 0.52 -7.90 21.37
N ASP A 135 -0.53 -7.34 21.89
CA ASP A 135 -0.65 -6.58 23.12
C ASP A 135 -0.47 -5.05 23.07
N TYR A 136 -0.45 -4.42 21.90
CA TYR A 136 -0.62 -2.96 21.86
C TYR A 136 -2.03 -2.60 21.42
N ASP A 137 -2.57 -1.58 22.05
CA ASP A 137 -3.80 -0.93 21.60
C ASP A 137 -3.57 -0.39 20.17
N ASN A 138 -4.07 -1.13 19.18
CA ASN A 138 -3.97 -0.80 17.77
C ASN A 138 -5.28 -0.21 17.24
N GLU A 139 -6.10 0.34 18.11
CA GLU A 139 -7.41 0.89 17.76
C GLU A 139 -7.32 1.89 16.60
N ASP A 140 -6.29 2.72 16.58
CA ASP A 140 -6.06 3.68 15.48
C ASP A 140 -5.78 2.97 14.15
N CYS A 141 -5.04 1.86 14.19
CA CYS A 141 -4.77 1.05 13.00
C CYS A 141 -6.02 0.32 12.54
N ASP A 142 -6.81 -0.22 13.47
CA ASP A 142 -8.08 -0.88 13.15
C ASP A 142 -9.09 0.10 12.54
N LYS A 143 -9.11 1.35 12.97
CA LYS A 143 -9.89 2.42 12.35
C LYS A 143 -9.41 2.78 10.94
N ALA A 144 -8.10 2.65 10.68
CA ALA A 144 -7.53 2.91 9.36
C ALA A 144 -7.79 1.78 8.35
N MET A 145 -7.93 0.53 8.81
CA MET A 145 -8.05 -0.64 7.93
C MET A 145 -9.17 -0.55 6.88
N PRO A 146 -10.41 -0.13 7.21
CA PRO A 146 -11.46 0.02 6.19
C PRO A 146 -11.08 0.99 5.07
N TYR A 147 -10.42 2.11 5.40
CA TYR A 147 -9.94 3.08 4.42
C TYR A 147 -8.86 2.49 3.52
N ILE A 148 -7.92 1.75 4.13
CA ILE A 148 -6.82 1.13 3.40
C ILE A 148 -7.36 0.11 2.40
N LEU A 149 -8.28 -0.76 2.82
CA LEU A 149 -8.88 -1.78 1.97
C LEU A 149 -9.71 -1.16 0.84
N GLU A 150 -10.53 -0.15 1.14
CA GLU A 150 -11.33 0.55 0.14
C GLU A 150 -10.45 1.21 -0.92
N VAL A 151 -9.43 1.95 -0.50
CA VAL A 151 -8.53 2.62 -1.45
C VAL A 151 -7.71 1.62 -2.24
N TYR A 152 -7.20 0.55 -1.62
CA TYR A 152 -6.45 -0.48 -2.33
C TYR A 152 -7.30 -1.20 -3.39
N ASP A 153 -8.54 -1.49 -3.08
CA ASP A 153 -9.47 -2.11 -4.05
C ASP A 153 -9.70 -1.19 -5.25
N VAL A 154 -10.06 0.06 -4.99
CA VAL A 154 -10.39 1.03 -6.03
C VAL A 154 -9.18 1.38 -6.89
N ILE A 155 -8.05 1.79 -6.29
CA ILE A 155 -6.90 2.26 -7.08
C ILE A 155 -6.09 1.14 -7.71
N SER A 156 -6.28 -0.10 -7.28
CA SER A 156 -5.66 -1.27 -7.92
C SER A 156 -6.37 -1.70 -9.19
N THR A 157 -7.62 -1.26 -9.40
CA THR A 157 -8.40 -1.61 -10.58
C THR A 157 -7.91 -0.84 -11.80
N PRO A 158 -7.49 -1.52 -12.88
CA PRO A 158 -7.09 -0.85 -14.12
C PRO A 158 -8.24 -0.03 -14.69
N GLY A 159 -7.97 1.23 -15.01
CA GLY A 159 -8.96 2.13 -15.62
C GLY A 159 -10.01 2.68 -14.66
N ALA A 160 -9.85 2.48 -13.35
CA ALA A 160 -10.73 3.11 -12.37
C ALA A 160 -10.79 4.64 -12.57
N ASN A 161 -12.00 5.15 -12.79
CA ASN A 161 -12.24 6.59 -12.91
C ASN A 161 -12.60 7.14 -11.53
N PHE A 162 -11.63 7.75 -10.88
CA PHE A 162 -11.80 8.28 -9.52
C PHE A 162 -12.86 9.38 -9.41
N ASN A 163 -13.17 10.06 -10.52
CA ASN A 163 -14.20 11.09 -10.53
C ASN A 163 -15.62 10.51 -10.36
N GLU A 164 -15.79 9.22 -10.59
CA GLU A 164 -17.09 8.53 -10.47
C GLU A 164 -17.22 7.74 -9.16
N THR A 165 -16.11 7.54 -8.43
CA THR A 165 -16.06 6.62 -7.29
C THR A 165 -15.96 7.35 -5.94
N PHE A 166 -15.52 8.61 -5.92
CA PHE A 166 -15.34 9.40 -4.70
C PHE A 166 -16.11 10.71 -4.70
#